data_c9ddaf5b7cb5bf9f448dc1656277c0f5
#
_entry.id   c9ddaf5b7cb5bf9f448dc1656277c0f5
#
_cell.length_a   1.000
_cell.length_b   1.000
_cell.length_c   1.000
_cell.angle_alpha   90.00
_cell.angle_beta   90.00
_cell.angle_gamma   90.00
#
_symmetry.space_group_name_H-M   'P 1'
#
loop_
_entity.id
_entity.type
_entity.pdbx_description
1 polymer ?
#
loop_
_entity_poly.entity_id
_entity_poly.type
_entity_poly.pdbx_seq_one_letter_code
_entity_poly.pdbx_strand_id
1 'polypeptide(L)'
;KRQEIFYVNLSGATNASISDSQGSVTITDDDGAPTISIADAATSNENAAAITTTVTMSGASASTVTLDWGTSNGTASAGDDYSTAGGTLIFNPGETSKTVSVNVLADNLPEGTETFNIGLSNVSSGATIADATGVITITDDDGNPTISISPATVSENTSAVSVDVSLSFLTPLVVTVDYATSDGTAIAGS
;
A
#
# COMPACT_ATOMS: atom_id res chain seq x y z
N LYS A 1 22.45 14.72 -15.86
CA LYS A 1 22.51 15.71 -16.97
C LYS A 1 23.01 15.04 -18.25
N ARG A 2 22.95 15.72 -19.39
CA ARG A 2 23.62 15.28 -20.63
C ARG A 2 24.98 15.93 -20.70
N GLN A 3 25.94 15.29 -21.41
CA GLN A 3 27.19 15.92 -21.81
C GLN A 3 26.90 17.24 -22.53
N GLU A 4 27.50 18.31 -22.08
CA GLU A 4 27.34 19.65 -22.63
C GLU A 4 28.65 20.16 -23.20
N ILE A 5 28.58 21.02 -24.23
CA ILE A 5 29.77 21.59 -24.87
C ILE A 5 29.54 23.10 -24.98
N PHE A 6 30.54 23.88 -24.61
CA PHE A 6 30.60 25.30 -24.93
C PHE A 6 31.93 25.63 -25.63
N TYR A 7 31.96 26.76 -26.30
CA TYR A 7 33.11 27.19 -27.09
C TYR A 7 33.69 28.47 -26.47
N VAL A 8 35.03 28.52 -26.48
CA VAL A 8 35.77 29.72 -26.16
C VAL A 8 36.37 30.26 -27.44
N ASN A 9 36.03 31.49 -27.80
CA ASN A 9 36.48 32.10 -29.06
C ASN A 9 37.54 33.21 -28.75
N LEU A 10 38.64 33.19 -29.50
CA LEU A 10 39.68 34.20 -29.46
C LEU A 10 39.45 35.20 -30.60
N SER A 11 39.68 36.49 -30.28
CA SER A 11 39.62 37.59 -31.26
C SER A 11 40.53 38.75 -30.88
N GLY A 12 40.78 39.64 -31.81
CA GLY A 12 41.46 40.92 -31.54
C GLY A 12 42.90 40.81 -31.06
N ALA A 13 43.70 39.81 -31.45
CA ALA A 13 45.10 39.69 -31.08
C ALA A 13 45.92 40.88 -31.56
N THR A 14 46.78 41.41 -30.68
CA THR A 14 47.77 42.43 -31.01
C THR A 14 49.17 41.85 -30.88
N ASN A 15 50.03 42.14 -31.81
CA ASN A 15 51.42 41.61 -31.88
C ASN A 15 51.53 40.09 -31.97
N ALA A 16 50.44 39.39 -32.33
CA ALA A 16 50.39 37.94 -32.53
C ALA A 16 49.32 37.62 -33.61
N SER A 17 49.41 36.44 -34.24
CA SER A 17 48.34 35.88 -35.08
C SER A 17 47.60 34.75 -34.35
N ILE A 18 46.28 34.68 -34.50
CA ILE A 18 45.48 33.58 -33.99
C ILE A 18 45.54 32.47 -35.04
N SER A 19 46.13 31.32 -34.71
CA SER A 19 46.16 30.14 -35.61
C SER A 19 44.93 29.24 -35.45
N ASP A 20 44.35 29.23 -34.25
CA ASP A 20 43.09 28.58 -33.98
C ASP A 20 42.25 29.52 -33.11
N SER A 21 41.07 29.89 -33.59
CA SER A 21 40.24 30.92 -32.95
C SER A 21 39.15 30.31 -32.04
N GLN A 22 39.00 28.98 -31.98
CA GLN A 22 37.91 28.37 -31.20
C GLN A 22 38.38 27.11 -30.45
N GLY A 23 38.31 27.15 -29.17
CA GLY A 23 38.46 25.99 -28.28
C GLY A 23 37.10 25.45 -27.85
N SER A 24 36.91 24.13 -27.80
CA SER A 24 35.76 23.49 -27.23
C SER A 24 36.02 22.99 -25.81
N VAL A 25 35.07 23.20 -24.91
CA VAL A 25 35.08 22.64 -23.53
C VAL A 25 33.90 21.71 -23.40
N THR A 26 34.17 20.47 -23.01
CA THR A 26 33.16 19.46 -22.75
C THR A 26 32.94 19.33 -21.25
N ILE A 27 31.67 19.43 -20.83
CA ILE A 27 31.23 19.09 -19.48
C ILE A 27 30.69 17.68 -19.53
N THR A 28 31.36 16.76 -18.85
CA THR A 28 30.95 15.36 -18.79
C THR A 28 29.93 15.18 -17.66
N ASP A 29 28.86 14.47 -17.95
CA ASP A 29 27.88 14.04 -16.94
C ASP A 29 28.50 12.90 -16.10
N ASP A 30 28.58 13.09 -14.80
CA ASP A 30 29.09 12.12 -13.83
C ASP A 30 27.99 11.60 -12.88
N ASP A 31 26.74 12.01 -13.11
CA ASP A 31 25.59 11.54 -12.35
C ASP A 31 25.17 10.13 -12.81
N GLY A 32 25.00 9.22 -11.85
CA GLY A 32 24.42 7.90 -12.12
C GLY A 32 22.93 7.99 -12.47
N ALA A 33 22.41 6.95 -13.12
CA ALA A 33 20.97 6.83 -13.35
C ALA A 33 20.21 6.83 -12.00
N PRO A 34 19.16 7.64 -11.84
CA PRO A 34 18.41 7.66 -10.60
C PRO A 34 17.68 6.31 -10.37
N THR A 35 17.51 5.97 -9.10
CA THR A 35 16.77 4.78 -8.67
C THR A 35 15.39 5.17 -8.17
N ILE A 36 14.40 4.29 -8.38
CA ILE A 36 13.01 4.48 -7.95
C ILE A 36 12.68 3.47 -6.87
N SER A 37 11.98 3.91 -5.85
CA SER A 37 11.51 3.09 -4.74
C SER A 37 10.09 3.50 -4.36
N ILE A 38 9.31 2.54 -3.87
CA ILE A 38 8.00 2.78 -3.29
C ILE A 38 8.05 2.56 -1.78
N ALA A 39 7.36 3.40 -1.01
CA ALA A 39 7.28 3.26 0.43
C ALA A 39 6.12 2.32 0.82
N ASP A 40 6.27 1.61 1.94
CA ASP A 40 5.16 0.95 2.62
C ASP A 40 4.20 1.98 3.22
N ALA A 41 2.95 1.58 3.42
CA ALA A 41 1.94 2.42 4.06
C ALA A 41 0.97 1.58 4.90
N ALA A 42 0.30 2.22 5.87
CA ALA A 42 -0.73 1.59 6.68
C ALA A 42 -1.91 2.54 6.90
N THR A 43 -3.12 2.00 6.99
CA THR A 43 -4.29 2.74 7.47
C THR A 43 -4.30 2.71 9.00
N SER A 44 -4.97 3.69 9.61
CA SER A 44 -5.32 3.63 11.04
C SER A 44 -6.52 2.72 11.29
N ASN A 45 -7.40 2.58 10.30
CA ASN A 45 -8.57 1.70 10.26
C ASN A 45 -9.03 1.52 8.80
N GLU A 46 -9.88 0.56 8.54
CA GLU A 46 -10.43 0.28 7.20
C GLU A 46 -11.47 1.31 6.73
N ASN A 47 -12.09 2.06 7.65
CA ASN A 47 -12.98 3.17 7.31
C ASN A 47 -12.27 4.35 6.61
N ALA A 48 -10.95 4.29 6.44
CA ALA A 48 -10.23 5.24 5.62
C ALA A 48 -10.65 5.07 4.15
N ALA A 49 -11.20 6.12 3.54
CA ALA A 49 -11.70 6.07 2.16
C ALA A 49 -10.62 5.72 1.13
N ALA A 50 -9.36 6.03 1.41
CA ALA A 50 -8.22 5.68 0.57
C ALA A 50 -6.93 5.69 1.37
N ILE A 51 -6.00 4.82 0.98
CA ILE A 51 -4.62 4.84 1.44
C ILE A 51 -3.71 5.40 0.35
N THR A 52 -2.74 6.21 0.75
CA THR A 52 -1.76 6.78 -0.16
C THR A 52 -0.36 6.35 0.23
N THR A 53 0.47 6.04 -0.76
CA THR A 53 1.91 5.84 -0.58
C THR A 53 2.71 6.67 -1.57
N THR A 54 3.99 6.81 -1.33
CA THR A 54 4.88 7.65 -2.12
C THR A 54 5.87 6.80 -2.91
N VAL A 55 5.97 7.12 -4.20
CA VAL A 55 7.01 6.63 -5.09
C VAL A 55 8.06 7.73 -5.23
N THR A 56 9.31 7.44 -4.88
CA THR A 56 10.41 8.39 -4.88
C THR A 56 11.50 8.01 -5.87
N MET A 57 12.15 9.02 -6.43
CA MET A 57 13.32 8.89 -7.28
C MET A 57 14.54 9.51 -6.55
N SER A 58 15.66 8.80 -6.49
CA SER A 58 16.85 9.18 -5.72
C SER A 58 17.51 10.49 -6.16
N GLY A 59 17.24 10.94 -7.36
CA GLY A 59 17.73 12.20 -7.92
C GLY A 59 16.86 12.67 -9.08
N ALA A 60 16.88 13.95 -9.37
CA ALA A 60 16.11 14.53 -10.48
C ALA A 60 16.69 14.08 -11.84
N SER A 61 15.81 13.71 -12.77
CA SER A 61 16.15 13.45 -14.17
C SER A 61 15.99 14.72 -15.01
N ALA A 62 16.86 14.91 -15.98
CA ALA A 62 16.70 15.95 -17.01
C ALA A 62 15.69 15.56 -18.10
N SER A 63 15.26 14.30 -18.13
CA SER A 63 14.29 13.75 -19.08
C SER A 63 13.08 13.19 -18.30
N THR A 64 11.94 13.12 -18.97
CA THR A 64 10.76 12.45 -18.43
C THR A 64 11.06 10.98 -18.15
N VAL A 65 10.71 10.49 -16.96
CA VAL A 65 10.79 9.09 -16.57
C VAL A 65 9.37 8.58 -16.33
N THR A 66 9.04 7.45 -16.93
CA THR A 66 7.73 6.78 -16.78
C THR A 66 7.93 5.38 -16.20
N LEU A 67 6.96 4.92 -15.42
CA LEU A 67 6.87 3.54 -14.95
C LEU A 67 5.41 3.17 -14.75
N ASP A 68 5.12 1.88 -14.80
CA ASP A 68 3.80 1.36 -14.49
C ASP A 68 3.74 0.90 -13.03
N TRP A 69 2.55 0.99 -12.44
CA TRP A 69 2.26 0.49 -11.13
C TRP A 69 0.92 -0.22 -11.09
N GLY A 70 0.74 -1.14 -10.16
CA GLY A 70 -0.53 -1.86 -9.98
C GLY A 70 -0.60 -2.59 -8.66
N THR A 71 -1.83 -2.82 -8.18
CA THR A 71 -2.12 -3.56 -6.96
C THR A 71 -2.13 -5.07 -7.21
N SER A 72 -1.78 -5.84 -6.17
CA SER A 72 -1.93 -7.30 -6.12
C SER A 72 -2.28 -7.74 -4.71
N ASN A 73 -3.07 -8.83 -4.59
CA ASN A 73 -3.50 -9.38 -3.31
C ASN A 73 -2.30 -9.85 -2.47
N GLY A 74 -2.44 -9.64 -1.16
CA GLY A 74 -1.68 -10.30 -0.11
C GLY A 74 -2.64 -11.15 0.72
N THR A 75 -2.81 -10.84 2.02
CA THR A 75 -3.93 -11.36 2.81
C THR A 75 -5.22 -10.62 2.47
N ALA A 76 -5.15 -9.32 2.24
CA ALA A 76 -6.25 -8.50 1.73
C ALA A 76 -6.56 -8.84 0.26
N SER A 77 -7.84 -8.90 -0.10
CA SER A 77 -8.39 -9.31 -1.41
C SER A 77 -9.03 -8.15 -2.14
N ALA A 78 -8.71 -8.01 -3.42
CA ALA A 78 -9.34 -7.00 -4.26
C ALA A 78 -10.84 -7.30 -4.46
N GLY A 79 -11.68 -6.31 -4.20
CA GLY A 79 -13.13 -6.38 -4.28
C GLY A 79 -13.83 -6.57 -2.95
N ASP A 80 -13.12 -7.11 -1.95
CA ASP A 80 -13.58 -7.23 -0.57
C ASP A 80 -12.95 -6.10 0.27
N ASP A 81 -11.62 -6.02 0.35
CA ASP A 81 -10.90 -5.12 1.25
C ASP A 81 -10.36 -3.85 0.57
N TYR A 82 -10.12 -3.90 -0.73
CA TYR A 82 -9.66 -2.75 -1.51
C TYR A 82 -10.09 -2.81 -2.97
N SER A 83 -10.12 -1.67 -3.64
CA SER A 83 -10.38 -1.60 -5.08
C SER A 83 -9.08 -1.80 -5.87
N THR A 84 -9.09 -2.71 -6.85
CA THR A 84 -7.97 -2.83 -7.80
C THR A 84 -7.62 -1.48 -8.40
N ALA A 85 -6.34 -1.13 -8.40
CA ALA A 85 -5.84 0.13 -8.93
C ALA A 85 -4.52 -0.09 -9.68
N GLY A 86 -4.23 0.80 -10.62
CA GLY A 86 -2.98 0.78 -11.39
C GLY A 86 -2.97 1.86 -12.45
N GLY A 87 -1.81 2.04 -13.05
CA GLY A 87 -1.62 3.03 -14.10
C GLY A 87 -0.16 3.33 -14.36
N THR A 88 0.10 4.41 -15.06
CA THR A 88 1.46 4.89 -15.36
C THR A 88 1.76 6.15 -14.57
N LEU A 89 2.87 6.17 -13.85
CA LEU A 89 3.44 7.38 -13.23
C LEU A 89 4.38 8.06 -14.22
N ILE A 90 4.30 9.39 -14.24
CA ILE A 90 5.12 10.24 -15.07
C ILE A 90 5.86 11.24 -14.18
N PHE A 91 7.19 11.08 -14.10
CA PHE A 91 8.08 12.08 -13.49
C PHE A 91 8.55 13.02 -14.59
N ASN A 92 8.12 14.27 -14.54
CA ASN A 92 8.63 15.30 -15.44
C ASN A 92 10.07 15.68 -15.06
N PRO A 93 10.83 16.34 -15.94
CA PRO A 93 12.17 16.82 -15.61
C PRO A 93 12.16 17.61 -14.29
N GLY A 94 13.05 17.23 -13.38
CA GLY A 94 13.18 17.85 -12.06
C GLY A 94 12.30 17.26 -10.95
N GLU A 95 11.29 16.45 -11.28
CA GLU A 95 10.44 15.80 -10.26
C GLU A 95 11.14 14.57 -9.65
N THR A 96 10.96 14.36 -8.34
CA THR A 96 11.54 13.23 -7.59
C THR A 96 10.53 12.48 -6.74
N SER A 97 9.26 12.88 -6.73
CA SER A 97 8.22 12.24 -5.91
C SER A 97 6.88 12.24 -6.61
N LYS A 98 6.16 11.13 -6.48
CA LYS A 98 4.75 10.95 -6.87
C LYS A 98 4.02 10.18 -5.80
N THR A 99 2.72 10.39 -5.69
CA THR A 99 1.85 9.61 -4.82
C THR A 99 0.96 8.70 -5.65
N VAL A 100 0.69 7.50 -5.14
CA VAL A 100 -0.36 6.60 -5.61
C VAL A 100 -1.39 6.45 -4.52
N SER A 101 -2.64 6.27 -4.90
CA SER A 101 -3.77 6.15 -3.98
C SER A 101 -4.61 4.94 -4.37
N VAL A 102 -5.02 4.15 -3.37
CA VAL A 102 -5.88 2.98 -3.52
C VAL A 102 -7.05 3.13 -2.56
N ASN A 103 -8.28 2.94 -3.04
CA ASN A 103 -9.47 2.96 -2.19
C ASN A 103 -9.51 1.69 -1.34
N VAL A 104 -9.70 1.85 -0.05
CA VAL A 104 -10.02 0.80 0.90
C VAL A 104 -11.53 0.64 0.95
N LEU A 105 -12.00 -0.57 1.13
CA LEU A 105 -13.42 -0.94 1.21
C LEU A 105 -13.69 -1.36 2.65
N ALA A 106 -14.45 -0.55 3.36
CA ALA A 106 -14.86 -0.86 4.72
C ALA A 106 -16.11 -1.73 4.72
N ASP A 107 -16.20 -2.62 5.71
CA ASP A 107 -17.45 -3.35 6.01
C ASP A 107 -17.77 -3.30 7.52
N ASN A 108 -18.31 -4.35 8.12
CA ASN A 108 -18.59 -4.43 9.55
C ASN A 108 -18.27 -5.84 10.08
N LEU A 109 -17.34 -6.52 9.45
CA LEU A 109 -16.92 -7.87 9.82
C LEU A 109 -15.58 -7.81 10.51
N PRO A 110 -15.47 -8.23 11.78
CA PRO A 110 -14.19 -8.31 12.46
C PRO A 110 -13.31 -9.35 11.76
N GLU A 111 -12.22 -8.89 11.23
CA GLU A 111 -11.29 -9.71 10.46
C GLU A 111 -9.94 -9.76 11.17
N GLY A 112 -9.05 -8.98 10.83
CA GLY A 112 -7.71 -8.86 11.39
C GLY A 112 -6.91 -7.93 10.50
N THR A 113 -5.74 -7.54 10.95
CA THR A 113 -4.87 -6.72 10.12
C THR A 113 -4.44 -7.49 8.87
N GLU A 114 -4.68 -6.90 7.72
CA GLU A 114 -4.42 -7.48 6.41
C GLU A 114 -3.46 -6.67 5.57
N THR A 115 -2.96 -7.25 4.49
CA THR A 115 -2.01 -6.57 3.60
C THR A 115 -2.30 -6.86 2.12
N PHE A 116 -2.04 -5.87 1.28
CA PHE A 116 -1.90 -6.04 -0.18
C PHE A 116 -0.63 -5.34 -0.65
N ASN A 117 -0.24 -5.56 -1.91
CA ASN A 117 0.97 -4.98 -2.45
C ASN A 117 0.68 -4.00 -3.59
N ILE A 118 1.54 -2.98 -3.71
CA ILE A 118 1.65 -2.14 -4.90
C ILE A 118 2.99 -2.42 -5.55
N GLY A 119 2.96 -2.96 -6.78
CA GLY A 119 4.14 -3.29 -7.56
C GLY A 119 4.49 -2.20 -8.57
N LEU A 120 5.79 -1.93 -8.75
CA LEU A 120 6.34 -1.06 -9.79
C LEU A 120 6.96 -1.90 -10.90
N SER A 121 6.78 -1.48 -12.15
CA SER A 121 7.32 -2.17 -13.33
C SER A 121 7.55 -1.22 -14.51
N ASN A 122 8.11 -1.74 -15.60
CA ASN A 122 8.22 -1.08 -16.91
C ASN A 122 8.83 0.34 -16.85
N VAL A 123 9.86 0.54 -16.01
CA VAL A 123 10.54 1.83 -15.95
C VAL A 123 11.17 2.17 -17.29
N SER A 124 10.98 3.42 -17.75
CA SER A 124 11.60 3.92 -18.98
C SER A 124 13.12 4.06 -18.83
N SER A 125 13.81 4.13 -19.96
CA SER A 125 15.27 4.32 -20.01
C SER A 125 15.71 5.56 -19.22
N GLY A 126 16.83 5.43 -18.49
CA GLY A 126 17.44 6.52 -17.72
C GLY A 126 17.13 6.48 -16.23
N ALA A 127 16.41 5.46 -15.73
CA ALA A 127 16.21 5.17 -14.32
C ALA A 127 16.18 3.65 -14.12
N THR A 128 16.33 3.21 -12.87
CA THR A 128 16.20 1.80 -12.46
C THR A 128 15.29 1.70 -11.23
N ILE A 129 14.65 0.55 -11.02
CA ILE A 129 13.85 0.30 -9.83
C ILE A 129 14.77 -0.34 -8.78
N ALA A 130 14.88 0.30 -7.61
CA ALA A 130 15.64 -0.21 -6.47
C ALA A 130 14.73 -0.96 -5.49
N ASP A 131 13.49 -0.49 -5.31
CA ASP A 131 12.46 -1.17 -4.56
C ASP A 131 11.17 -1.17 -5.37
N ALA A 132 10.74 -2.36 -5.76
CA ALA A 132 9.63 -2.56 -6.66
C ALA A 132 8.30 -2.81 -5.95
N THR A 133 8.27 -2.97 -4.62
CA THR A 133 7.06 -3.42 -3.91
C THR A 133 6.85 -2.66 -2.62
N GLY A 134 5.77 -1.88 -2.57
CA GLY A 134 5.26 -1.30 -1.33
C GLY A 134 4.21 -2.21 -0.72
N VAL A 135 4.39 -2.57 0.55
CA VAL A 135 3.41 -3.32 1.34
C VAL A 135 2.42 -2.34 1.96
N ILE A 136 1.15 -2.56 1.72
CA ILE A 136 0.07 -1.74 2.25
C ILE A 136 -0.67 -2.54 3.29
N THR A 137 -0.80 -1.98 4.50
CA THR A 137 -1.47 -2.63 5.64
C THR A 137 -2.82 -1.96 5.88
N ILE A 138 -3.87 -2.76 5.95
CA ILE A 138 -5.23 -2.36 6.36
C ILE A 138 -5.42 -2.85 7.80
N THR A 139 -5.81 -1.95 8.70
CA THR A 139 -6.10 -2.29 10.08
C THR A 139 -7.61 -2.33 10.25
N ASP A 140 -8.12 -3.48 10.71
CA ASP A 140 -9.52 -3.68 11.07
C ASP A 140 -9.89 -2.84 12.31
N ASP A 141 -11.04 -2.19 12.30
CA ASP A 141 -11.58 -1.43 13.42
C ASP A 141 -12.95 -1.95 13.90
N ASP A 142 -13.37 -3.10 13.40
CA ASP A 142 -14.61 -3.75 13.80
C ASP A 142 -14.46 -4.54 15.10
N GLY A 143 -15.46 -4.42 15.94
CA GLY A 143 -15.49 -5.10 17.23
C GLY A 143 -15.87 -6.57 17.10
N ASN A 144 -15.34 -7.42 17.97
CA ASN A 144 -15.76 -8.82 18.06
C ASN A 144 -17.25 -8.95 18.38
N PRO A 145 -17.97 -9.92 17.80
CA PRO A 145 -19.36 -10.19 18.13
C PRO A 145 -19.50 -10.60 19.60
N THR A 146 -20.61 -10.26 20.21
CA THR A 146 -20.98 -10.72 21.55
C THR A 146 -21.75 -12.02 21.49
N ILE A 147 -21.51 -12.91 22.45
CA ILE A 147 -22.25 -14.15 22.62
C ILE A 147 -23.35 -13.92 23.66
N SER A 148 -24.55 -14.40 23.38
CA SER A 148 -25.69 -14.40 24.29
C SER A 148 -26.37 -15.75 24.32
N ILE A 149 -26.97 -16.07 25.48
CA ILE A 149 -27.79 -17.27 25.68
C ILE A 149 -29.21 -16.84 26.07
N SER A 150 -30.19 -17.44 25.40
CA SER A 150 -31.60 -17.16 25.65
C SER A 150 -32.16 -18.02 26.78
N PRO A 151 -33.00 -17.47 27.70
CA PRO A 151 -33.69 -18.29 28.69
C PRO A 151 -34.70 -19.23 28.04
N ALA A 152 -34.87 -20.42 28.61
CA ALA A 152 -35.88 -21.37 28.18
C ALA A 152 -36.76 -21.77 29.37
N THR A 153 -38.04 -22.03 29.07
CA THR A 153 -39.00 -22.57 30.05
C THR A 153 -39.60 -23.84 29.46
N VAL A 154 -39.56 -24.92 30.21
CA VAL A 154 -40.08 -26.22 29.78
C VAL A 154 -40.94 -26.85 30.88
N SER A 155 -41.80 -27.80 30.46
CA SER A 155 -42.55 -28.64 31.41
C SER A 155 -41.67 -29.78 31.92
N GLU A 156 -41.90 -30.24 33.17
CA GLU A 156 -41.19 -31.39 33.77
C GLU A 156 -41.30 -32.69 32.92
N ASN A 157 -42.34 -32.80 32.10
CA ASN A 157 -42.53 -33.94 31.24
C ASN A 157 -41.66 -33.88 29.96
N THR A 158 -40.87 -32.84 29.80
CA THR A 158 -39.99 -32.67 28.64
C THR A 158 -38.68 -33.42 28.89
N SER A 159 -38.35 -34.36 28.00
CA SER A 159 -37.13 -35.20 28.11
C SER A 159 -35.83 -34.48 27.81
N ALA A 160 -35.87 -33.32 27.15
CA ALA A 160 -34.73 -32.50 26.82
C ALA A 160 -35.14 -31.02 26.65
N VAL A 161 -34.28 -30.11 27.00
CA VAL A 161 -34.43 -28.67 26.75
C VAL A 161 -33.32 -28.18 25.86
N SER A 162 -33.69 -27.34 24.90
CA SER A 162 -32.72 -26.62 24.08
C SER A 162 -32.71 -25.16 24.51
N VAL A 163 -31.54 -24.60 24.61
CA VAL A 163 -31.31 -23.17 24.78
C VAL A 163 -30.53 -22.63 23.59
N ASP A 164 -30.94 -21.47 23.09
CA ASP A 164 -30.27 -20.88 21.94
C ASP A 164 -29.09 -20.04 22.40
N VAL A 165 -27.94 -20.28 21.78
CA VAL A 165 -26.74 -19.46 21.91
C VAL A 165 -26.55 -18.75 20.58
N SER A 166 -26.46 -17.44 20.60
CA SER A 166 -26.38 -16.60 19.40
C SER A 166 -25.23 -15.61 19.48
N LEU A 167 -24.70 -15.26 18.30
CA LEU A 167 -23.79 -14.13 18.09
C LEU A 167 -24.60 -12.88 17.74
N SER A 168 -24.10 -11.70 18.13
CA SER A 168 -24.73 -10.41 17.78
C SER A 168 -24.70 -10.13 16.27
N PHE A 169 -23.69 -10.63 15.56
CA PHE A 169 -23.53 -10.58 14.10
C PHE A 169 -22.60 -11.70 13.62
N LEU A 170 -22.53 -11.89 12.29
CA LEU A 170 -21.65 -12.88 11.65
C LEU A 170 -20.19 -12.41 11.71
N THR A 171 -19.27 -13.37 11.79
CA THR A 171 -17.82 -13.15 11.71
C THR A 171 -17.18 -14.29 10.92
N PRO A 172 -16.16 -14.03 10.10
CA PRO A 172 -15.36 -15.08 9.45
C PRO A 172 -14.44 -15.79 10.45
N LEU A 173 -14.22 -15.22 11.64
CA LEU A 173 -13.36 -15.78 12.68
C LEU A 173 -14.04 -16.97 13.37
N VAL A 174 -13.22 -17.94 13.79
CA VAL A 174 -13.70 -19.05 14.61
C VAL A 174 -14.02 -18.57 16.03
N VAL A 175 -15.27 -18.65 16.43
CA VAL A 175 -15.73 -18.31 17.76
C VAL A 175 -15.97 -19.59 18.56
N THR A 176 -15.43 -19.68 19.76
CA THR A 176 -15.62 -20.79 20.70
C THR A 176 -16.14 -20.27 22.03
N VAL A 177 -17.02 -21.07 22.68
CA VAL A 177 -17.50 -20.79 24.03
C VAL A 177 -17.68 -22.11 24.77
N ASP A 178 -17.25 -22.16 26.02
CA ASP A 178 -17.54 -23.28 26.92
C ASP A 178 -18.89 -23.07 27.60
N TYR A 179 -19.61 -24.16 27.86
CA TYR A 179 -20.86 -24.14 28.60
C TYR A 179 -20.88 -25.22 29.69
N ALA A 180 -21.57 -24.94 30.78
CA ALA A 180 -21.81 -25.88 31.87
C ALA A 180 -23.15 -25.59 32.52
N THR A 181 -23.74 -26.61 33.13
CA THR A 181 -24.91 -26.46 33.96
C THR A 181 -24.50 -26.29 35.44
N SER A 182 -25.28 -25.53 36.17
CA SER A 182 -25.15 -25.43 37.63
C SER A 182 -26.54 -25.51 38.28
N ASP A 183 -26.62 -26.02 39.47
CA ASP A 183 -27.87 -26.11 40.25
C ASP A 183 -28.37 -24.70 40.59
N GLY A 184 -29.69 -24.49 40.43
CA GLY A 184 -30.43 -23.38 40.97
C GLY A 184 -31.37 -23.88 42.07
N THR A 185 -32.70 -23.75 41.85
CA THR A 185 -33.71 -24.44 42.68
C THR A 185 -33.94 -25.87 42.20
N ALA A 186 -33.61 -26.20 40.94
CA ALA A 186 -33.54 -27.55 40.45
C ALA A 186 -32.14 -28.13 40.70
N ILE A 187 -32.08 -29.38 41.18
CA ILE A 187 -30.86 -30.06 41.62
C ILE A 187 -30.58 -31.21 40.65
N ALA A 188 -29.35 -31.35 40.20
CA ALA A 188 -28.96 -32.43 39.30
C ALA A 188 -29.15 -33.80 39.98
N GLY A 189 -29.87 -34.73 39.34
CA GLY A 189 -30.07 -36.09 39.80
C GLY A 189 -31.18 -36.28 40.86
N SER A 190 -32.03 -35.27 41.07
CA SER A 190 -33.21 -35.37 41.97
C SER A 190 -34.44 -35.89 41.20
#